data_999c8808c409939b5a4e51cc43b79f1c
#
_entry.id   999c8808c409939b5a4e51cc43b79f1c
#
_cell.length_a   1.000
_cell.length_b   1.000
_cell.length_c   1.000
_cell.angle_alpha   90.00
_cell.angle_beta   90.00
_cell.angle_gamma   90.00
#
_symmetry.space_group_name_H-M   'P 1'
#
loop_
_entity.id
_entity.type
_entity.pdbx_description
1 polymer ?
#
loop_
_entity_poly.entity_id
_entity_poly.type
_entity_poly.pdbx_seq_one_letter_code
_entity_poly.pdbx_strand_id
1 'polypeptide(L)'
;MKRILCLCLLLIVALGGCAWFETQEEKTANQLAQEGMEAFERGKYRGAIESFEKLRDWYPFSKYASLAELKTADAYYHLEEYEEAVYAYEAFESLHPRNEAIPYVIYQIGRCYYERMESIDRDQTATKKALDTFQRLRQAFPKSSYAMKADSHIKECYEQLAGHEFYVGMFYYKSKHYKTALDRFQTVLDEYPTVGDLRWKARKYIALSKEQMDENAKD
;
A
#
# COMPACT_ATOMS: atom_id res chain seq x y z
N MET A 1 32.24 -66.77 5.33
CA MET A 1 30.99 -66.28 5.94
C MET A 1 30.96 -64.77 6.14
N LYS A 2 31.94 -64.11 6.77
CA LYS A 2 31.93 -62.62 6.99
C LYS A 2 31.86 -61.78 5.68
N ARG A 3 32.50 -62.18 4.59
CA ARG A 3 32.48 -61.47 3.30
C ARG A 3 31.12 -61.56 2.58
N ILE A 4 30.38 -62.67 2.72
CA ILE A 4 29.05 -62.83 2.16
C ILE A 4 28.04 -62.02 2.94
N LEU A 5 28.18 -61.92 4.26
CA LEU A 5 27.34 -61.09 5.14
C LEU A 5 27.45 -59.58 4.82
N CYS A 6 28.69 -59.10 4.55
CA CYS A 6 28.92 -57.71 4.16
C CYS A 6 28.32 -57.39 2.77
N LEU A 7 28.36 -58.35 1.82
CA LEU A 7 27.78 -58.18 0.51
C LEU A 7 26.24 -58.11 0.57
N CYS A 8 25.62 -58.94 1.40
CA CYS A 8 24.17 -58.93 1.62
C CYS A 8 23.73 -57.61 2.32
N LEU A 9 24.48 -57.09 3.27
CA LEU A 9 24.18 -55.80 3.92
C LEU A 9 24.27 -54.62 2.95
N LEU A 10 25.29 -54.63 2.06
CA LEU A 10 25.42 -53.59 1.00
C LEU A 10 24.29 -53.63 -0.01
N LEU A 11 23.79 -54.83 -0.35
CA LEU A 11 22.66 -55.01 -1.27
C LEU A 11 21.33 -54.51 -0.66
N ILE A 12 21.12 -54.68 0.65
CA ILE A 12 19.93 -54.20 1.38
C ILE A 12 19.90 -52.65 1.44
N VAL A 13 21.07 -52.02 1.63
CA VAL A 13 21.17 -50.52 1.62
C VAL A 13 20.92 -49.98 0.22
N ALA A 14 21.38 -50.68 -0.85
CA ALA A 14 21.18 -50.22 -2.21
C ALA A 14 19.70 -50.37 -2.68
N LEU A 15 18.94 -51.35 -2.16
CA LEU A 15 17.55 -51.56 -2.47
C LEU A 15 16.59 -50.69 -1.62
N GLY A 16 17.01 -50.20 -0.45
CA GLY A 16 16.24 -49.32 0.42
C GLY A 16 16.28 -47.84 0.02
N GLY A 17 17.20 -47.44 -0.85
CA GLY A 17 17.42 -46.05 -1.24
C GLY A 17 16.42 -45.45 -2.21
N CYS A 18 15.60 -46.25 -2.88
CA CYS A 18 14.64 -45.79 -3.90
C CYS A 18 13.23 -45.49 -3.35
N ALA A 19 12.94 -45.85 -2.10
CA ALA A 19 11.59 -45.68 -1.54
C ALA A 19 11.37 -44.29 -0.86
N TRP A 20 12.37 -43.42 -0.80
CA TRP A 20 12.25 -42.13 -0.14
C TRP A 20 12.12 -40.94 -1.11
N PHE A 21 12.03 -41.21 -2.41
CA PHE A 21 11.62 -40.20 -3.37
C PHE A 21 10.10 -40.34 -3.55
N GLU A 22 9.34 -39.94 -2.52
CA GLU A 22 7.95 -39.64 -2.68
C GLU A 22 7.86 -38.51 -3.72
N THR A 23 7.51 -38.82 -4.95
CA THR A 23 7.13 -37.82 -5.95
C THR A 23 5.89 -37.13 -5.38
N GLN A 24 6.05 -35.99 -4.74
CA GLN A 24 4.92 -35.12 -4.42
C GLN A 24 4.19 -34.92 -5.75
N GLU A 25 2.97 -35.48 -5.88
CA GLU A 25 2.12 -35.21 -7.04
C GLU A 25 2.04 -33.70 -7.21
N GLU A 26 2.47 -33.18 -8.36
CA GLU A 26 2.40 -31.76 -8.66
C GLU A 26 0.95 -31.29 -8.56
N LYS A 27 0.67 -30.39 -7.63
CA LYS A 27 -0.68 -29.87 -7.44
C LYS A 27 -1.14 -29.15 -8.70
N THR A 28 -2.35 -29.41 -9.12
CA THR A 28 -2.97 -28.71 -10.25
C THR A 28 -3.23 -27.24 -9.94
N ALA A 29 -3.40 -26.39 -10.96
CA ALA A 29 -3.76 -24.98 -10.78
C ALA A 29 -5.03 -24.78 -9.95
N ASN A 30 -6.02 -25.68 -10.09
CA ASN A 30 -7.24 -25.62 -9.29
C ASN A 30 -6.99 -25.92 -7.82
N GLN A 31 -6.17 -26.92 -7.52
CA GLN A 31 -5.82 -27.28 -6.13
C GLN A 31 -5.03 -26.16 -5.46
N LEU A 32 -4.07 -25.55 -6.16
CA LEU A 32 -3.30 -24.41 -5.65
C LEU A 32 -4.19 -23.19 -5.40
N ALA A 33 -5.12 -22.90 -6.32
CA ALA A 33 -6.07 -21.80 -6.14
C ALA A 33 -6.97 -22.03 -4.92
N GLN A 34 -7.50 -23.24 -4.76
CA GLN A 34 -8.36 -23.60 -3.62
C GLN A 34 -7.58 -23.53 -2.30
N GLU A 35 -6.39 -24.10 -2.25
CA GLU A 35 -5.53 -24.07 -1.06
C GLU A 35 -5.16 -22.64 -0.65
N GLY A 36 -4.80 -21.81 -1.65
CA GLY A 36 -4.51 -20.39 -1.42
C GLY A 36 -5.73 -19.63 -0.87
N MET A 37 -6.91 -19.85 -1.44
CA MET A 37 -8.15 -19.25 -0.95
C MET A 37 -8.52 -19.72 0.45
N GLU A 38 -8.44 -21.01 0.74
CA GLU A 38 -8.71 -21.53 2.09
C GLU A 38 -7.73 -20.97 3.13
N ALA A 39 -6.46 -20.84 2.78
CA ALA A 39 -5.45 -20.24 3.65
C ALA A 39 -5.77 -18.76 3.88
N PHE A 40 -6.15 -18.03 2.84
CA PHE A 40 -6.53 -16.62 2.91
C PHE A 40 -7.75 -16.40 3.82
N GLU A 41 -8.82 -17.17 3.64
CA GLU A 41 -10.04 -17.08 4.44
C GLU A 41 -9.82 -17.41 5.92
N ARG A 42 -8.84 -18.27 6.22
CA ARG A 42 -8.41 -18.59 7.59
C ARG A 42 -7.43 -17.58 8.19
N GLY A 43 -7.11 -16.49 7.49
CA GLY A 43 -6.13 -15.48 7.92
C GLY A 43 -4.67 -15.96 7.86
N LYS A 44 -4.38 -17.11 7.21
CA LYS A 44 -3.03 -17.63 7.02
C LYS A 44 -2.39 -17.03 5.77
N TYR A 45 -2.22 -15.71 5.77
CA TYR A 45 -1.86 -14.95 4.56
C TYR A 45 -0.50 -15.37 3.97
N ARG A 46 0.51 -15.72 4.78
CA ARG A 46 1.79 -16.27 4.27
C ARG A 46 1.61 -17.56 3.49
N GLY A 47 0.82 -18.49 4.02
CA GLY A 47 0.51 -19.74 3.32
C GLY A 47 -0.32 -19.52 2.05
N ALA A 48 -1.22 -18.51 2.06
CA ALA A 48 -1.95 -18.11 0.86
C ALA A 48 -1.01 -17.59 -0.23
N ILE A 49 -0.07 -16.71 0.11
CA ILE A 49 0.96 -16.18 -0.80
C ILE A 49 1.74 -17.35 -1.43
N GLU A 50 2.26 -18.28 -0.62
CA GLU A 50 3.01 -19.44 -1.13
C GLU A 50 2.23 -20.26 -2.16
N SER A 51 0.94 -20.52 -1.92
CA SER A 51 0.10 -21.26 -2.83
C SER A 51 -0.20 -20.48 -4.11
N PHE A 52 -0.47 -19.19 -4.01
CA PHE A 52 -0.74 -18.32 -5.16
C PHE A 52 0.50 -18.07 -6.01
N GLU A 53 1.69 -17.91 -5.40
CA GLU A 53 2.96 -17.79 -6.12
C GLU A 53 3.28 -19.07 -6.89
N LYS A 54 3.13 -20.25 -6.27
CA LYS A 54 3.27 -21.53 -6.98
C LYS A 54 2.29 -21.63 -8.15
N LEU A 55 1.03 -21.19 -7.98
CA LEU A 55 0.06 -21.19 -9.06
C LEU A 55 0.50 -20.29 -10.21
N ARG A 56 0.93 -19.07 -9.92
CA ARG A 56 1.44 -18.13 -10.93
C ARG A 56 2.65 -18.68 -11.67
N ASP A 57 3.60 -19.25 -10.94
CA ASP A 57 4.88 -19.69 -11.50
C ASP A 57 4.75 -20.99 -12.32
N TRP A 58 3.90 -21.92 -11.88
CA TRP A 58 3.72 -23.21 -12.57
C TRP A 58 2.62 -23.17 -13.62
N TYR A 59 1.63 -22.28 -13.46
CA TYR A 59 0.45 -22.21 -14.32
C TYR A 59 0.10 -20.77 -14.73
N PRO A 60 1.04 -20.01 -15.33
CA PRO A 60 0.86 -18.57 -15.63
C PRO A 60 -0.30 -18.29 -16.59
N PHE A 61 -0.68 -19.27 -17.43
CA PHE A 61 -1.80 -19.15 -18.38
C PHE A 61 -3.11 -19.75 -17.85
N SER A 62 -3.16 -20.14 -16.59
CA SER A 62 -4.37 -20.64 -15.96
C SER A 62 -5.41 -19.53 -15.82
N LYS A 63 -6.69 -19.89 -15.94
CA LYS A 63 -7.80 -18.97 -15.61
C LYS A 63 -7.76 -18.46 -14.15
N TYR A 64 -6.99 -19.09 -13.28
CA TYR A 64 -6.82 -18.71 -11.89
C TYR A 64 -5.62 -17.78 -11.67
N ALA A 65 -4.76 -17.55 -12.66
CA ALA A 65 -3.53 -16.78 -12.49
C ALA A 65 -3.81 -15.33 -12.05
N SER A 66 -4.72 -14.64 -12.72
CA SER A 66 -5.08 -13.27 -12.35
C SER A 66 -5.74 -13.15 -10.95
N LEU A 67 -6.52 -14.16 -10.55
CA LEU A 67 -7.05 -14.23 -9.19
C LEU A 67 -5.93 -14.41 -8.17
N ALA A 68 -4.98 -15.29 -8.44
CA ALA A 68 -3.85 -15.55 -7.56
C ALA A 68 -2.98 -14.27 -7.38
N GLU A 69 -2.67 -13.56 -8.47
CA GLU A 69 -1.93 -12.31 -8.42
C GLU A 69 -2.64 -11.26 -7.55
N LEU A 70 -3.94 -11.07 -7.75
CA LEU A 70 -4.72 -10.12 -6.96
C LEU A 70 -4.80 -10.51 -5.49
N LYS A 71 -5.00 -11.81 -5.21
CA LYS A 71 -5.07 -12.32 -3.84
C LYS A 71 -3.73 -12.33 -3.12
N THR A 72 -2.62 -12.43 -3.84
CA THR A 72 -1.28 -12.20 -3.28
C THR A 72 -1.14 -10.76 -2.80
N ALA A 73 -1.58 -9.78 -3.59
CA ALA A 73 -1.56 -8.37 -3.18
C ALA A 73 -2.46 -8.12 -1.96
N ASP A 74 -3.68 -8.69 -1.95
CA ASP A 74 -4.60 -8.63 -0.80
C ASP A 74 -3.95 -9.24 0.46
N ALA A 75 -3.24 -10.35 0.32
CA ALA A 75 -2.58 -11.02 1.44
C ALA A 75 -1.44 -10.18 2.03
N TYR A 76 -0.61 -9.54 1.20
CA TYR A 76 0.39 -8.58 1.68
C TYR A 76 -0.25 -7.40 2.42
N TYR A 77 -1.37 -6.86 1.91
CA TYR A 77 -2.11 -5.80 2.60
C TYR A 77 -2.57 -6.24 4.01
N HIS A 78 -3.09 -7.45 4.13
CA HIS A 78 -3.53 -7.99 5.43
C HIS A 78 -2.38 -8.31 6.39
N LEU A 79 -1.17 -8.51 5.88
CA LEU A 79 0.05 -8.64 6.68
C LEU A 79 0.65 -7.29 7.06
N GLU A 80 0.01 -6.18 6.67
CA GLU A 80 0.51 -4.81 6.83
C GLU A 80 1.86 -4.57 6.10
N GLU A 81 2.19 -5.43 5.15
CA GLU A 81 3.34 -5.31 4.26
C GLU A 81 2.95 -4.43 3.08
N TYR A 82 2.76 -3.15 3.40
CA TYR A 82 2.14 -2.21 2.46
C TYR A 82 3.00 -1.91 1.23
N GLU A 83 4.33 -2.02 1.32
CA GLU A 83 5.23 -1.81 0.18
C GLU A 83 5.12 -2.95 -0.83
N GLU A 84 5.13 -4.19 -0.35
CA GLU A 84 4.93 -5.40 -1.12
C GLU A 84 3.52 -5.43 -1.74
N ALA A 85 2.51 -5.01 -0.97
CA ALA A 85 1.14 -4.89 -1.46
C ALA A 85 1.04 -3.89 -2.61
N VAL A 86 1.62 -2.69 -2.48
CA VAL A 86 1.66 -1.68 -3.55
C VAL A 86 2.31 -2.26 -4.80
N TYR A 87 3.48 -2.88 -4.65
CA TYR A 87 4.20 -3.48 -5.79
C TYR A 87 3.34 -4.54 -6.50
N ALA A 88 2.69 -5.43 -5.73
CA ALA A 88 1.86 -6.50 -6.29
C ALA A 88 0.59 -5.95 -6.97
N TYR A 89 -0.07 -4.93 -6.38
CA TYR A 89 -1.22 -4.27 -6.99
C TYR A 89 -0.85 -3.49 -8.28
N GLU A 90 0.28 -2.77 -8.29
CA GLU A 90 0.76 -2.05 -9.47
C GLU A 90 1.14 -3.01 -10.60
N ALA A 91 1.74 -4.17 -10.26
CA ALA A 91 2.01 -5.23 -11.22
C ALA A 91 0.70 -5.77 -11.82
N PHE A 92 -0.32 -6.03 -10.99
CA PHE A 92 -1.64 -6.46 -11.46
C PHE A 92 -2.29 -5.41 -12.39
N GLU A 93 -2.27 -4.14 -12.01
CA GLU A 93 -2.81 -3.04 -12.83
C GLU A 93 -2.12 -2.98 -14.21
N SER A 94 -0.80 -3.15 -14.22
CA SER A 94 0.01 -3.12 -15.45
C SER A 94 -0.28 -4.33 -16.35
N LEU A 95 -0.39 -5.52 -15.80
CA LEU A 95 -0.61 -6.76 -16.55
C LEU A 95 -2.06 -6.91 -17.02
N HIS A 96 -3.02 -6.37 -16.26
CA HIS A 96 -4.45 -6.55 -16.49
C HIS A 96 -5.23 -5.22 -16.58
N PRO A 97 -4.85 -4.24 -17.43
CA PRO A 97 -5.39 -2.88 -17.41
C PRO A 97 -6.89 -2.79 -17.76
N ARG A 98 -7.47 -3.85 -18.30
CA ARG A 98 -8.90 -3.93 -18.64
C ARG A 98 -9.71 -4.83 -17.70
N ASN A 99 -9.09 -5.30 -16.62
CA ASN A 99 -9.78 -6.14 -15.64
C ASN A 99 -10.80 -5.30 -14.86
N GLU A 100 -11.95 -5.87 -14.57
CA GLU A 100 -13.03 -5.22 -13.83
C GLU A 100 -12.63 -4.86 -12.39
N ALA A 101 -11.62 -5.51 -11.83
CA ALA A 101 -11.07 -5.23 -10.52
C ALA A 101 -10.16 -3.98 -10.47
N ILE A 102 -9.84 -3.34 -11.59
CA ILE A 102 -8.91 -2.19 -11.61
C ILE A 102 -9.33 -1.06 -10.65
N PRO A 103 -10.60 -0.65 -10.55
CA PRO A 103 -11.00 0.36 -9.56
C PRO A 103 -10.73 -0.07 -8.11
N TYR A 104 -10.90 -1.36 -7.79
CA TYR A 104 -10.54 -1.93 -6.49
C TYR A 104 -9.03 -1.88 -6.26
N VAL A 105 -8.25 -2.28 -7.25
CA VAL A 105 -6.77 -2.29 -7.19
C VAL A 105 -6.23 -0.89 -6.90
N ILE A 106 -6.66 0.12 -7.65
CA ILE A 106 -6.24 1.51 -7.44
C ILE A 106 -6.66 1.99 -6.03
N TYR A 107 -7.86 1.63 -5.58
CA TYR A 107 -8.32 1.94 -4.23
C TYR A 107 -7.40 1.32 -3.16
N GLN A 108 -7.00 0.06 -3.33
CA GLN A 108 -6.11 -0.62 -2.39
C GLN A 108 -4.68 -0.06 -2.39
N ILE A 109 -4.15 0.35 -3.55
CA ILE A 109 -2.88 1.08 -3.62
C ILE A 109 -2.98 2.37 -2.79
N GLY A 110 -4.07 3.14 -2.96
CA GLY A 110 -4.33 4.33 -2.15
C GLY A 110 -4.43 4.01 -0.66
N ARG A 111 -5.09 2.89 -0.29
CA ARG A 111 -5.19 2.40 1.08
C ARG A 111 -3.81 2.06 1.67
N CYS A 112 -2.94 1.37 0.94
CA CYS A 112 -1.59 1.05 1.40
C CYS A 112 -0.80 2.31 1.76
N TYR A 113 -0.88 3.37 0.96
CA TYR A 113 -0.25 4.64 1.28
C TYR A 113 -0.93 5.36 2.44
N TYR A 114 -2.28 5.29 2.53
CA TYR A 114 -3.05 5.90 3.60
C TYR A 114 -2.73 5.30 4.97
N GLU A 115 -2.63 3.97 5.08
CA GLU A 115 -2.27 3.29 6.35
C GLU A 115 -0.84 3.63 6.81
N ARG A 116 0.01 4.15 5.91
CA ARG A 116 1.38 4.61 6.20
C ARG A 116 1.49 6.11 6.47
N MET A 117 0.36 6.82 6.56
CA MET A 117 0.37 8.24 6.90
C MET A 117 0.91 8.45 8.32
N GLU A 118 1.80 9.41 8.45
CA GLU A 118 2.35 9.80 9.74
C GLU A 118 1.67 11.06 10.27
N SER A 119 2.01 11.50 11.49
CA SER A 119 1.49 12.73 12.10
C SER A 119 1.92 13.98 11.32
N ILE A 120 1.22 15.10 11.57
CA ILE A 120 1.43 16.38 10.84
C ILE A 120 2.84 16.97 10.99
N ASP A 121 3.60 16.55 11.97
CA ASP A 121 4.98 16.99 12.23
C ASP A 121 6.04 16.12 11.55
N ARG A 122 5.61 15.07 10.83
CA ARG A 122 6.47 14.11 10.15
C ARG A 122 6.42 14.26 8.63
N ASP A 123 7.11 13.34 7.93
CA ASP A 123 7.10 13.29 6.46
C ASP A 123 5.68 13.03 5.91
N GLN A 124 5.31 13.77 4.86
CA GLN A 124 4.00 13.69 4.24
C GLN A 124 4.01 12.98 2.88
N THR A 125 5.07 12.25 2.56
CA THR A 125 5.20 11.55 1.26
C THR A 125 4.09 10.49 1.09
N ALA A 126 3.80 9.71 2.13
CA ALA A 126 2.73 8.72 2.08
C ALA A 126 1.35 9.38 1.90
N THR A 127 1.09 10.47 2.62
CA THR A 127 -0.17 11.24 2.49
C THR A 127 -0.37 11.77 1.07
N LYS A 128 0.68 12.33 0.46
CA LYS A 128 0.64 12.83 -0.92
C LYS A 128 0.36 11.70 -1.92
N LYS A 129 1.05 10.57 -1.79
CA LYS A 129 0.84 9.40 -2.66
C LYS A 129 -0.56 8.82 -2.51
N ALA A 130 -1.10 8.77 -1.28
CA ALA A 130 -2.48 8.35 -1.04
C ALA A 130 -3.46 9.29 -1.75
N LEU A 131 -3.31 10.60 -1.56
CA LEU A 131 -4.14 11.62 -2.19
C LEU A 131 -4.13 11.50 -3.71
N ASP A 132 -2.95 11.46 -4.32
CA ASP A 132 -2.78 11.35 -5.78
C ASP A 132 -3.44 10.08 -6.33
N THR A 133 -3.27 8.95 -5.63
CA THR A 133 -3.85 7.67 -6.05
C THR A 133 -5.38 7.69 -5.96
N PHE A 134 -5.95 8.21 -4.87
CA PHE A 134 -7.41 8.32 -4.73
C PHE A 134 -8.01 9.33 -5.72
N GLN A 135 -7.33 10.43 -6.02
CA GLN A 135 -7.76 11.37 -7.05
C GLN A 135 -7.72 10.74 -8.45
N ARG A 136 -6.67 9.96 -8.79
CA ARG A 136 -6.57 9.19 -10.02
C ARG A 136 -7.76 8.22 -10.15
N LEU A 137 -8.09 7.49 -9.08
CA LEU A 137 -9.25 6.60 -9.05
C LEU A 137 -10.54 7.35 -9.37
N ARG A 138 -10.77 8.48 -8.70
CA ARG A 138 -11.98 9.31 -8.89
C ARG A 138 -12.09 9.86 -10.31
N GLN A 139 -10.97 10.24 -10.92
CA GLN A 139 -10.94 10.76 -12.30
C GLN A 139 -11.19 9.66 -13.33
N ALA A 140 -10.51 8.50 -13.17
CA ALA A 140 -10.59 7.41 -14.15
C ALA A 140 -11.91 6.61 -14.04
N PHE A 141 -12.46 6.47 -12.82
CA PHE A 141 -13.62 5.62 -12.54
C PHE A 141 -14.67 6.32 -11.66
N PRO A 142 -15.22 7.49 -12.08
CA PRO A 142 -16.07 8.34 -11.22
C PRO A 142 -17.37 7.66 -10.76
N LYS A 143 -17.82 6.62 -11.46
CA LYS A 143 -19.05 5.87 -11.12
C LYS A 143 -18.79 4.63 -10.27
N SER A 144 -17.54 4.32 -9.97
CA SER A 144 -17.17 3.16 -9.15
C SER A 144 -17.54 3.41 -7.67
N SER A 145 -18.04 2.37 -7.00
CA SER A 145 -18.23 2.41 -5.55
C SER A 145 -16.92 2.66 -4.78
N TYR A 146 -15.77 2.28 -5.34
CA TYR A 146 -14.48 2.56 -4.77
C TYR A 146 -14.08 4.03 -4.88
N ALA A 147 -14.47 4.72 -5.95
CA ALA A 147 -14.26 6.16 -6.06
C ALA A 147 -15.08 6.92 -4.99
N MET A 148 -16.32 6.51 -4.74
CA MET A 148 -17.13 7.08 -3.65
C MET A 148 -16.53 6.83 -2.26
N LYS A 149 -15.96 5.63 -2.03
CA LYS A 149 -15.25 5.32 -0.78
C LYS A 149 -13.96 6.16 -0.62
N ALA A 150 -13.30 6.50 -1.72
CA ALA A 150 -12.09 7.30 -1.70
C ALA A 150 -12.33 8.76 -1.30
N ASP A 151 -13.54 9.29 -1.42
CA ASP A 151 -13.85 10.71 -1.11
C ASP A 151 -13.57 11.05 0.37
N SER A 152 -13.85 10.13 1.30
CA SER A 152 -13.51 10.32 2.72
C SER A 152 -12.00 10.36 2.95
N HIS A 153 -11.25 9.45 2.32
CA HIS A 153 -9.80 9.42 2.42
C HIS A 153 -9.13 10.64 1.79
N ILE A 154 -9.66 11.11 0.64
CA ILE A 154 -9.21 12.36 0.01
C ILE A 154 -9.36 13.54 0.98
N LYS A 155 -10.51 13.62 1.65
CA LYS A 155 -10.75 14.68 2.63
C LYS A 155 -9.74 14.62 3.79
N GLU A 156 -9.51 13.44 4.34
CA GLU A 156 -8.57 13.22 5.43
C GLU A 156 -7.12 13.53 5.00
N CYS A 157 -6.71 13.14 3.78
CA CYS A 157 -5.42 13.52 3.22
C CYS A 157 -5.27 15.05 3.12
N TYR A 158 -6.30 15.77 2.67
CA TYR A 158 -6.29 17.23 2.63
C TYR A 158 -6.17 17.85 4.03
N GLU A 159 -6.90 17.32 5.01
CA GLU A 159 -6.81 17.78 6.41
C GLU A 159 -5.40 17.58 6.97
N GLN A 160 -4.80 16.43 6.69
CA GLN A 160 -3.45 16.10 7.13
C GLN A 160 -2.38 17.02 6.50
N LEU A 161 -2.43 17.23 5.19
CA LEU A 161 -1.48 18.08 4.47
C LEU A 161 -1.62 19.55 4.86
N ALA A 162 -2.85 20.05 4.98
CA ALA A 162 -3.11 21.40 5.47
C ALA A 162 -2.62 21.57 6.91
N GLY A 163 -2.81 20.55 7.75
CA GLY A 163 -2.33 20.50 9.12
C GLY A 163 -0.81 20.61 9.20
N HIS A 164 -0.10 19.90 8.32
CA HIS A 164 1.35 19.97 8.21
C HIS A 164 1.83 21.37 7.82
N GLU A 165 1.27 21.97 6.76
CA GLU A 165 1.65 23.35 6.34
C GLU A 165 1.38 24.37 7.44
N PHE A 166 0.26 24.24 8.13
CA PHE A 166 -0.05 25.10 9.26
C PHE A 166 0.92 24.89 10.43
N TYR A 167 1.27 23.64 10.76
CA TYR A 167 2.26 23.33 11.81
C TYR A 167 3.62 23.94 11.50
N VAL A 168 4.11 23.78 10.27
CA VAL A 168 5.38 24.38 9.81
C VAL A 168 5.30 25.93 9.85
N GLY A 169 4.17 26.51 9.41
CA GLY A 169 3.92 27.95 9.50
C GLY A 169 3.99 28.46 10.93
N MET A 170 3.40 27.73 11.89
CA MET A 170 3.45 28.07 13.32
C MET A 170 4.87 28.00 13.91
N PHE A 171 5.67 27.04 13.47
CA PHE A 171 7.08 26.94 13.86
C PHE A 171 7.85 28.19 13.42
N TYR A 172 7.71 28.61 12.16
CA TYR A 172 8.37 29.81 11.64
C TYR A 172 7.84 31.11 12.28
N TYR A 173 6.54 31.19 12.54
CA TYR A 173 5.94 32.32 13.23
C TYR A 173 6.52 32.49 14.64
N LYS A 174 6.58 31.42 15.43
CA LYS A 174 7.17 31.44 16.79
C LYS A 174 8.67 31.76 16.77
N SER A 175 9.36 31.36 15.71
CA SER A 175 10.79 31.66 15.50
C SER A 175 11.04 33.05 14.90
N LYS A 176 9.99 33.85 14.76
CA LYS A 176 10.05 35.25 14.22
C LYS A 176 10.47 35.34 12.73
N HIS A 177 10.36 34.21 11.99
CA HIS A 177 10.56 34.14 10.53
C HIS A 177 9.25 34.42 9.80
N TYR A 178 8.70 35.64 10.00
CA TYR A 178 7.32 35.98 9.62
C TYR A 178 7.04 35.81 8.11
N LYS A 179 8.00 36.13 7.24
CA LYS A 179 7.86 35.94 5.78
C LYS A 179 7.66 34.50 5.44
N THR A 180 8.49 33.59 5.94
CA THR A 180 8.36 32.14 5.70
C THR A 180 7.07 31.60 6.30
N ALA A 181 6.68 32.07 7.49
CA ALA A 181 5.40 31.71 8.11
C ALA A 181 4.21 32.12 7.23
N LEU A 182 4.23 33.34 6.69
CA LEU A 182 3.20 33.85 5.79
C LEU A 182 3.05 32.95 4.56
N ASP A 183 4.16 32.55 3.91
CA ASP A 183 4.17 31.69 2.74
C ASP A 183 3.50 30.33 3.05
N ARG A 184 3.83 29.74 4.21
CA ARG A 184 3.22 28.48 4.65
C ARG A 184 1.72 28.59 4.94
N PHE A 185 1.29 29.64 5.62
CA PHE A 185 -0.14 29.88 5.85
C PHE A 185 -0.89 30.19 4.56
N GLN A 186 -0.25 30.85 3.59
CA GLN A 186 -0.82 31.10 2.28
C GLN A 186 -1.05 29.78 1.53
N THR A 187 -0.09 28.83 1.58
CA THR A 187 -0.24 27.47 1.02
C THR A 187 -1.52 26.79 1.55
N VAL A 188 -1.83 26.93 2.85
CA VAL A 188 -3.08 26.37 3.42
C VAL A 188 -4.32 26.96 2.73
N LEU A 189 -4.30 28.25 2.37
CA LEU A 189 -5.44 28.89 1.72
C LEU A 189 -5.58 28.48 0.24
N ASP A 190 -4.47 28.34 -0.45
CA ASP A 190 -4.43 28.18 -1.90
C ASP A 190 -4.60 26.71 -2.31
N GLU A 191 -3.91 25.79 -1.62
CA GLU A 191 -3.89 24.38 -2.00
C GLU A 191 -4.97 23.55 -1.28
N TYR A 192 -5.48 24.00 -0.11
CA TYR A 192 -6.42 23.23 0.71
C TYR A 192 -7.75 23.97 0.97
N PRO A 193 -8.53 24.29 -0.11
CA PRO A 193 -9.71 25.15 0.03
C PRO A 193 -10.86 24.54 0.84
N THR A 194 -10.87 23.22 1.03
CA THR A 194 -11.94 22.49 1.71
C THR A 194 -11.78 22.36 3.23
N VAL A 195 -10.61 22.74 3.78
CA VAL A 195 -10.29 22.57 5.21
C VAL A 195 -10.65 23.85 6.00
N GLY A 196 -11.95 24.02 6.29
CA GLY A 196 -12.53 25.26 6.80
C GLY A 196 -11.87 25.87 8.04
N ASP A 197 -11.70 25.09 9.11
CA ASP A 197 -11.15 25.58 10.39
C ASP A 197 -9.69 26.02 10.28
N LEU A 198 -8.87 25.27 9.55
CA LEU A 198 -7.47 25.63 9.34
C LEU A 198 -7.34 26.87 8.45
N ARG A 199 -8.22 27.07 7.47
CA ARG A 199 -8.24 28.27 6.64
C ARG A 199 -8.50 29.54 7.45
N TRP A 200 -9.44 29.49 8.40
CA TRP A 200 -9.68 30.61 9.28
C TRP A 200 -8.45 30.94 10.14
N LYS A 201 -7.83 29.91 10.74
CA LYS A 201 -6.59 30.06 11.51
C LYS A 201 -5.45 30.62 10.65
N ALA A 202 -5.26 30.10 9.44
CA ALA A 202 -4.24 30.57 8.50
C ALA A 202 -4.43 32.05 8.16
N ARG A 203 -5.65 32.50 7.84
CA ARG A 203 -5.96 33.94 7.60
C ARG A 203 -5.56 34.81 8.78
N LYS A 204 -5.87 34.38 10.01
CA LYS A 204 -5.49 35.08 11.23
C LYS A 204 -3.98 35.25 11.32
N TYR A 205 -3.21 34.15 11.15
CA TYR A 205 -1.75 34.20 11.27
C TYR A 205 -1.07 34.89 10.10
N ILE A 206 -1.67 34.92 8.91
CA ILE A 206 -1.22 35.79 7.81
C ILE A 206 -1.28 37.27 8.22
N ALA A 207 -2.41 37.70 8.79
CA ALA A 207 -2.56 39.08 9.24
C ALA A 207 -1.53 39.44 10.33
N LEU A 208 -1.39 38.58 11.34
CA LEU A 208 -0.39 38.77 12.42
C LEU A 208 1.06 38.76 11.89
N SER A 209 1.37 37.90 10.91
CA SER A 209 2.72 37.88 10.33
C SER A 209 3.04 39.19 9.60
N LYS A 210 2.08 39.73 8.85
CA LYS A 210 2.25 41.03 8.16
C LYS A 210 2.46 42.17 9.15
N GLU A 211 1.64 42.24 10.21
CA GLU A 211 1.77 43.23 11.27
C GLU A 211 3.18 43.21 11.89
N GLN A 212 3.67 42.02 12.24
CA GLN A 212 5.02 41.87 12.81
C GLN A 212 6.14 42.24 11.82
N MET A 213 5.94 42.00 10.52
CA MET A 213 6.90 42.45 9.50
C MET A 213 6.95 43.97 9.36
N ASP A 214 5.78 44.64 9.44
CA ASP A 214 5.68 46.09 9.35
C ASP A 214 6.26 46.78 10.59
N GLU A 215 6.12 46.18 11.78
CA GLU A 215 6.74 46.68 13.02
C GLU A 215 8.27 46.61 12.93
N ASN A 216 8.82 45.43 12.52
CA ASN A 216 10.26 45.21 12.38
C ASN A 216 10.91 46.10 11.28
N ALA A 217 10.15 46.65 10.34
CA ALA A 217 10.65 47.52 9.29
C ALA A 217 10.74 49.00 9.73
N LYS A 218 10.16 49.35 10.90
CA LYS A 218 10.15 50.69 11.45
C LYS A 218 11.27 50.92 12.49
N ASP A 219 11.82 49.83 13.03
CA ASP A 219 12.96 49.82 13.94
C ASP A 219 14.29 49.70 13.17
#